data_f1302d0b65cf821eab40e05bb72603af
#
_entry.id   f1302d0b65cf821eab40e05bb72603af
#
_cell.length_a   1.000
_cell.length_b   1.000
_cell.length_c   1.000
_cell.angle_alpha   90.00
_cell.angle_beta   90.00
_cell.angle_gamma   90.00
#
_symmetry.space_group_name_H-M   'P 1'
#
loop_
_entity.id
_entity.type
_entity.pdbx_description
1 polymer ?
#
loop_
_entity_poly.entity_id
_entity_poly.type
_entity_poly.pdbx_seq_one_letter_code
_entity_poly.pdbx_strand_id
1 'polypeptide(L)'
;MRMKFNKSSQLLLVSAVSLLAASVMTACGTLTVDFVYVTSAKAAGPNSYGEIDVFEVNSESGFMRPIKTSPFPSGGRNPVAEAVSPDDTNLYVVNEDDNTIVQFIIGNDGKLYPQNTVNTPGIFPLGVAVGGSHLFVIDTFQPLPTCSPAAPYSGSIAVFPILTADQAKALTPSQPANTLGPPAVNTGVSGSYWPLTLPGNPTHVLTPTAVTTTASGGSVYVAAYDATAGGGYVFGFSVNSDGTLAALNSGIPFGAGTHPSAILSDASGQYLYVADAVDDVVRGYQINAGLLTPLSSSPFKTGSQPSAIAIDATGRFAYVTNARDSNLTAYTISNGALNSIGTYTTGTQPVAIGIDPGTNQYLYTANFLGSTISGFQLNPNDGTLLNSQYSPYTSNALPTAVAAIPHESTKK
;
A
#
# COMPACT_ATOMS: atom_id res chain seq x y z
N MET A 1 63.15 -22.78 -26.47
CA MET A 1 62.83 -23.83 -25.49
C MET A 1 61.31 -24.12 -25.60
N ARG A 2 60.93 -25.22 -26.28
CA ARG A 2 59.51 -25.64 -26.41
C ARG A 2 59.17 -26.58 -25.24
N MET A 3 58.38 -26.13 -24.26
CA MET A 3 57.85 -27.00 -23.26
C MET A 3 56.83 -27.98 -23.88
N LYS A 4 57.13 -29.29 -23.86
CA LYS A 4 56.18 -30.34 -24.21
C LYS A 4 55.38 -30.67 -22.97
N PHE A 5 54.11 -30.29 -22.91
CA PHE A 5 53.20 -30.75 -21.87
C PHE A 5 52.78 -32.19 -22.14
N ASN A 6 52.86 -33.04 -21.13
CA ASN A 6 52.44 -34.43 -21.14
C ASN A 6 50.92 -34.52 -21.22
N LYS A 7 50.34 -35.54 -21.86
CA LYS A 7 48.88 -35.69 -22.06
C LYS A 7 48.05 -35.60 -20.77
N SER A 8 48.63 -36.05 -19.65
CA SER A 8 48.00 -35.94 -18.34
C SER A 8 47.91 -34.48 -17.81
N SER A 9 48.88 -33.63 -18.12
CA SER A 9 48.83 -32.22 -17.73
C SER A 9 47.89 -31.41 -18.61
N GLN A 10 47.65 -31.81 -19.86
CA GLN A 10 46.65 -31.20 -20.73
C GLN A 10 45.21 -31.56 -20.29
N LEU A 11 44.98 -32.82 -19.82
CA LEU A 11 43.68 -33.20 -19.25
C LEU A 11 43.37 -32.47 -17.93
N LEU A 12 44.36 -32.28 -17.07
CA LEU A 12 44.20 -31.51 -15.82
C LEU A 12 43.92 -30.01 -16.07
N LEU A 13 44.56 -29.40 -17.08
CA LEU A 13 44.30 -28.02 -17.46
C LEU A 13 42.88 -27.84 -18.06
N VAL A 14 42.44 -28.77 -18.91
CA VAL A 14 41.10 -28.72 -19.50
C VAL A 14 40.02 -28.96 -18.45
N SER A 15 40.25 -29.86 -17.49
CA SER A 15 39.32 -30.07 -16.38
C SER A 15 39.26 -28.89 -15.39
N ALA A 16 40.40 -28.23 -15.13
CA ALA A 16 40.44 -27.04 -14.27
C ALA A 16 39.74 -25.82 -14.92
N VAL A 17 39.93 -25.62 -16.23
CA VAL A 17 39.25 -24.57 -16.98
C VAL A 17 37.75 -24.82 -17.10
N SER A 18 37.32 -26.10 -17.29
CA SER A 18 35.91 -26.43 -17.33
C SER A 18 35.23 -26.34 -15.95
N LEU A 19 35.94 -26.67 -14.85
CA LEU A 19 35.43 -26.44 -13.47
C LEU A 19 35.36 -24.95 -13.14
N LEU A 20 36.33 -24.12 -13.54
CA LEU A 20 36.25 -22.66 -13.36
C LEU A 20 35.13 -22.07 -14.22
N ALA A 21 34.95 -22.50 -15.46
CA ALA A 21 33.86 -22.06 -16.31
C ALA A 21 32.48 -22.48 -15.77
N ALA A 22 32.37 -23.70 -15.20
CA ALA A 22 31.13 -24.15 -14.56
C ALA A 22 30.85 -23.39 -13.26
N SER A 23 31.86 -23.06 -12.45
CA SER A 23 31.67 -22.26 -11.24
C SER A 23 31.32 -20.79 -11.53
N VAL A 24 31.80 -20.21 -12.65
CA VAL A 24 31.42 -18.85 -13.09
C VAL A 24 30.02 -18.86 -13.70
N MET A 25 29.60 -19.97 -14.34
CA MET A 25 28.23 -20.04 -14.91
C MET A 25 27.15 -20.31 -13.84
N THR A 26 27.49 -20.88 -12.69
CA THR A 26 26.57 -21.02 -11.56
C THR A 26 26.48 -19.78 -10.68
N ALA A 27 27.40 -18.82 -10.84
CA ALA A 27 27.39 -17.53 -10.12
C ALA A 27 26.58 -16.41 -10.82
N CYS A 28 26.03 -16.67 -12.02
CA CYS A 28 25.15 -15.74 -12.73
C CYS A 28 23.66 -16.09 -12.59
N GLY A 29 23.27 -16.68 -11.46
CA GLY A 29 21.87 -16.70 -11.07
C GLY A 29 21.49 -15.29 -10.61
N THR A 30 20.69 -14.57 -11.39
CA THR A 30 20.09 -13.32 -10.94
C THR A 30 19.30 -13.58 -9.67
N LEU A 31 19.74 -12.99 -8.55
CA LEU A 31 19.06 -13.15 -7.27
C LEU A 31 17.78 -12.34 -7.30
N THR A 32 16.64 -12.98 -7.05
CA THR A 32 15.39 -12.29 -6.78
C THR A 32 15.46 -11.71 -5.38
N VAL A 33 15.16 -10.42 -5.23
CA VAL A 33 15.18 -9.74 -3.91
C VAL A 33 13.78 -9.47 -3.39
N ASP A 34 12.80 -9.26 -4.29
CA ASP A 34 11.43 -8.91 -3.94
C ASP A 34 10.44 -9.60 -4.86
N PHE A 35 9.19 -9.67 -4.37
CA PHE A 35 8.00 -9.81 -5.20
C PHE A 35 7.20 -8.52 -5.15
N VAL A 36 6.75 -8.05 -6.32
CA VAL A 36 5.88 -6.87 -6.46
C VAL A 36 4.52 -7.32 -6.95
N TYR A 37 3.50 -6.97 -6.20
CA TYR A 37 2.10 -7.20 -6.52
C TYR A 37 1.53 -5.89 -7.06
N VAL A 38 0.80 -5.98 -8.15
CA VAL A 38 0.16 -4.82 -8.78
C VAL A 38 -1.28 -5.19 -9.07
N THR A 39 -2.16 -4.68 -8.25
CA THR A 39 -3.60 -4.86 -8.45
C THR A 39 -4.10 -3.92 -9.53
N SER A 40 -4.89 -4.45 -10.45
CA SER A 40 -5.36 -3.76 -11.64
C SER A 40 -6.86 -3.94 -11.85
N ALA A 41 -7.56 -2.83 -12.08
CA ALA A 41 -8.96 -2.84 -12.48
C ALA A 41 -9.07 -3.30 -13.93
N LYS A 42 -9.91 -4.29 -14.20
CA LYS A 42 -10.22 -4.75 -15.56
C LYS A 42 -11.47 -4.08 -16.08
N ALA A 43 -11.53 -3.77 -17.37
CA ALA A 43 -12.70 -3.17 -17.98
C ALA A 43 -13.98 -3.99 -17.68
N ALA A 44 -15.03 -3.30 -17.23
CA ALA A 44 -16.25 -3.87 -16.71
C ALA A 44 -16.95 -4.84 -17.67
N GLY A 45 -17.31 -6.01 -17.15
CA GLY A 45 -18.24 -6.97 -17.74
C GLY A 45 -18.81 -7.82 -16.62
N PRO A 46 -19.98 -8.44 -16.78
CA PRO A 46 -20.52 -9.36 -15.80
C PRO A 46 -19.49 -10.49 -15.56
N ASN A 47 -19.06 -10.68 -14.33
CA ASN A 47 -18.01 -11.61 -13.89
C ASN A 47 -16.56 -11.26 -14.34
N SER A 48 -16.27 -10.02 -14.71
CA SER A 48 -14.89 -9.56 -14.99
C SER A 48 -14.22 -9.15 -13.69
N TYR A 49 -13.55 -10.09 -13.04
CA TYR A 49 -12.70 -9.78 -11.91
C TYR A 49 -11.47 -8.99 -12.37
N GLY A 50 -10.93 -8.14 -11.48
CA GLY A 50 -9.65 -7.51 -11.67
C GLY A 50 -8.51 -8.54 -11.65
N GLU A 51 -7.33 -8.07 -11.91
CA GLU A 51 -6.11 -8.89 -11.98
C GLU A 51 -5.08 -8.41 -10.98
N ILE A 52 -4.20 -9.32 -10.54
CA ILE A 52 -3.02 -9.02 -9.74
C ILE A 52 -1.83 -9.51 -10.54
N ASP A 53 -1.09 -8.58 -11.12
CA ASP A 53 0.20 -8.89 -11.74
C ASP A 53 1.24 -9.10 -10.65
N VAL A 54 2.03 -10.17 -10.77
CA VAL A 54 3.09 -10.49 -9.81
C VAL A 54 4.42 -10.54 -10.54
N PHE A 55 5.37 -9.76 -10.04
CA PHE A 55 6.71 -9.65 -10.60
C PHE A 55 7.76 -10.07 -9.59
N GLU A 56 8.82 -10.72 -10.07
CA GLU A 56 10.08 -10.88 -9.35
C GLU A 56 11.04 -9.77 -9.74
N VAL A 57 11.82 -9.27 -8.78
CA VAL A 57 12.76 -8.16 -8.97
C VAL A 57 14.19 -8.66 -8.92
N ASN A 58 14.98 -8.26 -9.93
CA ASN A 58 16.39 -8.55 -10.00
C ASN A 58 17.21 -7.64 -9.05
N SER A 59 18.07 -8.24 -8.23
CA SER A 59 18.86 -7.54 -7.18
C SER A 59 19.88 -6.52 -7.68
N GLU A 60 20.29 -6.59 -8.94
CA GLU A 60 21.35 -5.72 -9.47
C GLU A 60 20.80 -4.56 -10.29
N SER A 61 19.72 -4.84 -11.05
CA SER A 61 19.21 -3.90 -12.05
C SER A 61 17.82 -3.36 -11.73
N GLY A 62 17.12 -3.94 -10.73
CA GLY A 62 15.72 -3.65 -10.45
C GLY A 62 14.78 -4.07 -11.59
N PHE A 63 15.28 -4.89 -12.55
CA PHE A 63 14.43 -5.40 -13.63
C PHE A 63 13.31 -6.26 -13.06
N MET A 64 12.08 -5.93 -13.45
CA MET A 64 10.88 -6.67 -13.07
C MET A 64 10.50 -7.67 -14.16
N ARG A 65 10.34 -8.93 -13.77
CA ARG A 65 9.88 -10.00 -14.65
C ARG A 65 8.62 -10.63 -14.07
N PRO A 66 7.53 -10.77 -14.86
CA PRO A 66 6.35 -11.48 -14.38
C PRO A 66 6.70 -12.92 -13.99
N ILE A 67 6.20 -13.40 -12.85
CA ILE A 67 6.31 -14.81 -12.52
C ILE A 67 5.45 -15.63 -13.50
N LYS A 68 5.82 -16.90 -13.70
CA LYS A 68 5.22 -17.74 -14.77
C LYS A 68 3.69 -17.88 -14.67
N THR A 69 3.12 -17.73 -13.48
CA THR A 69 1.68 -17.89 -13.23
C THR A 69 0.91 -16.57 -13.15
N SER A 70 1.60 -15.44 -13.27
CA SER A 70 0.97 -14.11 -13.33
C SER A 70 0.21 -13.93 -14.66
N PRO A 71 -0.92 -13.18 -14.69
CA PRO A 71 -1.60 -12.57 -13.54
C PRO A 71 -2.52 -13.55 -12.78
N PHE A 72 -2.89 -13.16 -11.54
CA PHE A 72 -3.89 -13.85 -10.73
C PHE A 72 -5.20 -13.06 -10.74
N PRO A 73 -6.39 -13.72 -10.69
CA PRO A 73 -7.64 -12.99 -10.50
C PRO A 73 -7.71 -12.37 -9.09
N SER A 74 -8.18 -11.12 -8.98
CA SER A 74 -8.34 -10.42 -7.70
C SER A 74 -9.46 -11.00 -6.82
N GLY A 75 -10.29 -11.89 -7.37
CA GLY A 75 -11.43 -12.49 -6.69
C GLY A 75 -12.65 -11.60 -6.59
N GLY A 76 -12.65 -10.41 -7.16
CA GLY A 76 -13.77 -9.48 -7.24
C GLY A 76 -13.61 -8.44 -8.34
N ARG A 77 -14.65 -7.61 -8.51
CA ARG A 77 -14.71 -6.57 -9.54
C ARG A 77 -14.15 -5.25 -9.02
N ASN A 78 -13.47 -4.54 -9.91
CA ASN A 78 -12.90 -3.23 -9.66
C ASN A 78 -12.03 -3.19 -8.37
N PRO A 79 -10.91 -3.94 -8.32
CA PRO A 79 -10.01 -3.84 -7.19
C PRO A 79 -9.32 -2.46 -7.18
N VAL A 80 -9.33 -1.80 -6.02
CA VAL A 80 -8.90 -0.40 -5.88
C VAL A 80 -7.77 -0.20 -4.89
N ALA A 81 -7.58 -1.13 -3.97
CA ALA A 81 -6.55 -1.04 -2.95
C ALA A 81 -6.05 -2.42 -2.54
N GLU A 82 -4.80 -2.46 -2.08
CA GLU A 82 -4.20 -3.67 -1.51
C GLU A 82 -3.31 -3.33 -0.31
N ALA A 83 -3.15 -4.30 0.59
CA ALA A 83 -2.22 -4.20 1.70
C ALA A 83 -1.63 -5.58 2.00
N VAL A 84 -0.38 -5.60 2.46
CA VAL A 84 0.33 -6.82 2.89
C VAL A 84 0.29 -6.92 4.41
N SER A 85 0.17 -8.14 4.94
CA SER A 85 0.31 -8.36 6.38
C SER A 85 1.73 -8.07 6.87
N PRO A 86 1.92 -7.67 8.15
CA PRO A 86 3.25 -7.32 8.67
C PRO A 86 4.28 -8.47 8.66
N ASP A 87 3.82 -9.71 8.51
CA ASP A 87 4.66 -10.91 8.40
C ASP A 87 4.91 -11.34 6.94
N ASP A 88 4.48 -10.53 5.96
CA ASP A 88 4.60 -10.77 4.51
C ASP A 88 3.95 -12.08 4.02
N THR A 89 3.00 -12.63 4.78
CA THR A 89 2.37 -13.93 4.44
C THR A 89 1.02 -13.80 3.75
N ASN A 90 0.38 -12.63 3.85
CA ASN A 90 -0.95 -12.40 3.30
C ASN A 90 -1.01 -11.09 2.49
N LEU A 91 -1.73 -11.14 1.39
CA LEU A 91 -2.16 -9.98 0.61
C LEU A 91 -3.67 -9.82 0.76
N TYR A 92 -4.13 -8.62 1.09
CA TYR A 92 -5.53 -8.25 1.17
C TYR A 92 -5.87 -7.32 0.00
N VAL A 93 -6.86 -7.68 -0.79
CA VAL A 93 -7.30 -6.90 -1.97
C VAL A 93 -8.74 -6.46 -1.77
N VAL A 94 -8.98 -5.16 -1.91
CA VAL A 94 -10.30 -4.54 -1.77
C VAL A 94 -10.93 -4.38 -3.14
N ASN A 95 -12.12 -4.98 -3.34
CA ASN A 95 -12.89 -4.92 -4.56
C ASN A 95 -14.11 -4.01 -4.37
N GLU A 96 -14.08 -2.85 -5.01
CA GLU A 96 -15.05 -1.76 -4.82
C GLU A 96 -16.47 -2.17 -5.24
N ASP A 97 -16.65 -2.71 -6.45
CA ASP A 97 -17.96 -3.02 -7.01
C ASP A 97 -18.66 -4.21 -6.33
N ASP A 98 -17.90 -5.08 -5.67
CA ASP A 98 -18.44 -6.26 -4.98
C ASP A 98 -18.55 -6.05 -3.46
N ASN A 99 -18.05 -4.94 -2.93
CA ASN A 99 -18.01 -4.64 -1.49
C ASN A 99 -17.31 -5.76 -0.70
N THR A 100 -16.17 -6.23 -1.21
CA THR A 100 -15.44 -7.36 -0.62
C THR A 100 -13.97 -7.06 -0.39
N ILE A 101 -13.41 -7.80 0.57
CA ILE A 101 -11.99 -7.96 0.76
C ILE A 101 -11.65 -9.42 0.48
N VAL A 102 -10.72 -9.67 -0.43
CA VAL A 102 -10.19 -11.01 -0.69
C VAL A 102 -8.82 -11.11 -0.07
N GLN A 103 -8.65 -12.12 0.78
CA GLN A 103 -7.38 -12.48 1.40
C GLN A 103 -6.70 -13.60 0.61
N PHE A 104 -5.44 -13.38 0.27
CA PHE A 104 -4.58 -14.37 -0.36
C PHE A 104 -3.43 -14.74 0.57
N ILE A 105 -3.07 -16.02 0.61
CA ILE A 105 -1.78 -16.46 1.14
C ILE A 105 -0.72 -16.21 0.07
N ILE A 106 0.41 -15.65 0.47
CA ILE A 106 1.58 -15.44 -0.36
C ILE A 106 2.52 -16.65 -0.21
N GLY A 107 2.78 -17.35 -1.32
CA GLY A 107 3.75 -18.44 -1.36
C GLY A 107 5.19 -17.94 -1.45
N ASN A 108 6.15 -18.77 -1.06
CA ASN A 108 7.58 -18.45 -1.13
C ASN A 108 8.09 -18.20 -2.55
N ASP A 109 7.31 -18.59 -3.56
CA ASP A 109 7.56 -18.35 -4.98
C ASP A 109 6.75 -17.15 -5.53
N GLY A 110 6.21 -16.32 -4.64
CA GLY A 110 5.40 -15.13 -4.96
C GLY A 110 3.97 -15.43 -5.42
N LYS A 111 3.57 -16.70 -5.56
CA LYS A 111 2.22 -17.07 -5.98
C LYS A 111 1.18 -16.71 -4.93
N LEU A 112 0.00 -16.36 -5.42
CA LEU A 112 -1.16 -16.04 -4.61
C LEU A 112 -2.15 -17.21 -4.56
N TYR A 113 -2.58 -17.54 -3.34
CA TYR A 113 -3.57 -18.57 -3.07
C TYR A 113 -4.76 -17.95 -2.35
N PRO A 114 -5.95 -17.85 -2.99
CA PRO A 114 -7.15 -17.29 -2.34
C PRO A 114 -7.50 -18.11 -1.11
N GLN A 115 -7.70 -17.44 0.03
CA GLN A 115 -7.96 -18.08 1.31
C GLN A 115 -9.35 -17.74 1.85
N ASN A 116 -9.71 -16.46 1.88
CA ASN A 116 -10.94 -15.98 2.49
C ASN A 116 -11.48 -14.78 1.72
N THR A 117 -12.80 -14.62 1.73
CA THR A 117 -13.50 -13.44 1.19
C THR A 117 -14.50 -12.97 2.24
N VAL A 118 -14.41 -11.71 2.63
CA VAL A 118 -15.32 -11.07 3.58
C VAL A 118 -16.00 -9.87 2.92
N ASN A 119 -17.25 -9.60 3.31
CA ASN A 119 -17.96 -8.40 2.85
C ASN A 119 -17.61 -7.22 3.77
N THR A 120 -17.48 -6.03 3.21
CA THR A 120 -17.42 -4.80 4.00
C THR A 120 -18.81 -4.40 4.51
N PRO A 121 -18.89 -3.76 5.68
CA PRO A 121 -20.18 -3.31 6.22
C PRO A 121 -20.84 -2.17 5.42
N GLY A 122 -20.01 -1.38 4.73
CA GLY A 122 -20.45 -0.30 3.84
C GLY A 122 -20.46 -0.71 2.37
N ILE A 123 -20.55 0.28 1.49
CA ILE A 123 -20.51 0.12 0.05
C ILE A 123 -19.43 0.97 -0.58
N PHE A 124 -18.87 0.48 -1.68
CA PHE A 124 -17.74 1.06 -2.40
C PHE A 124 -16.53 1.26 -1.48
N PRO A 125 -15.95 0.16 -0.93
CA PRO A 125 -14.70 0.23 -0.20
C PRO A 125 -13.59 0.70 -1.12
N LEU A 126 -12.72 1.62 -0.62
CA LEU A 126 -11.72 2.22 -1.49
C LEU A 126 -10.30 2.26 -0.91
N GLY A 127 -10.14 1.94 0.37
CA GLY A 127 -8.83 1.95 1.00
C GLY A 127 -8.70 0.92 2.10
N VAL A 128 -7.49 0.43 2.30
CA VAL A 128 -7.16 -0.58 3.29
C VAL A 128 -5.81 -0.28 3.95
N ALA A 129 -5.72 -0.55 5.26
CA ALA A 129 -4.47 -0.49 6.00
C ALA A 129 -4.41 -1.65 7.00
N VAL A 130 -3.20 -2.16 7.26
CA VAL A 130 -2.96 -3.18 8.28
C VAL A 130 -2.15 -2.58 9.40
N GLY A 131 -2.56 -2.81 10.63
CA GLY A 131 -1.84 -2.35 11.82
C GLY A 131 -2.03 -3.30 12.99
N GLY A 132 -0.93 -3.77 13.59
CA GLY A 132 -0.98 -4.78 14.63
C GLY A 132 -1.69 -6.06 14.15
N SER A 133 -2.73 -6.48 14.86
CA SER A 133 -3.56 -7.65 14.53
C SER A 133 -4.89 -7.29 13.85
N HIS A 134 -4.99 -6.12 13.22
CA HIS A 134 -6.23 -5.64 12.62
C HIS A 134 -6.03 -5.13 11.20
N LEU A 135 -7.05 -5.35 10.37
CA LEU A 135 -7.20 -4.75 9.06
C LEU A 135 -8.28 -3.68 9.14
N PHE A 136 -8.00 -2.50 8.61
CA PHE A 136 -8.89 -1.34 8.56
C PHE A 136 -9.30 -1.09 7.13
N VAL A 137 -10.60 -0.92 6.90
CA VAL A 137 -11.15 -0.64 5.56
C VAL A 137 -12.05 0.58 5.65
N ILE A 138 -11.94 1.47 4.67
CA ILE A 138 -12.83 2.62 4.54
C ILE A 138 -13.83 2.36 3.42
N ASP A 139 -15.09 2.56 3.72
CA ASP A 139 -16.21 2.48 2.77
C ASP A 139 -16.64 3.89 2.38
N THR A 140 -16.83 4.14 1.09
CA THR A 140 -17.24 5.46 0.58
C THR A 140 -18.59 5.87 1.12
N PHE A 141 -19.51 4.92 1.27
CA PHE A 141 -20.85 5.16 1.79
C PHE A 141 -21.22 4.08 2.81
N GLN A 142 -21.95 4.51 3.84
CA GLN A 142 -22.59 3.62 4.79
C GLN A 142 -24.09 3.64 4.58
N PRO A 143 -24.70 2.56 4.06
CA PRO A 143 -26.15 2.49 3.92
C PRO A 143 -26.82 2.48 5.30
N LEU A 144 -27.60 3.50 5.59
CA LEU A 144 -28.44 3.54 6.78
C LEU A 144 -29.86 3.09 6.42
N PRO A 145 -30.57 2.37 7.31
CA PRO A 145 -31.96 1.97 7.06
C PRO A 145 -32.93 3.13 6.77
N THR A 146 -32.52 4.35 7.15
CA THR A 146 -33.29 5.59 7.03
C THR A 146 -32.75 6.54 5.96
N CYS A 147 -31.89 6.08 5.06
CA CYS A 147 -31.35 6.95 4.02
C CYS A 147 -32.43 7.53 3.12
N SER A 148 -32.47 8.85 3.09
CA SER A 148 -33.31 9.63 2.19
C SER A 148 -32.45 10.74 1.57
N PRO A 149 -32.89 11.43 0.51
CA PRO A 149 -32.21 12.64 0.00
C PRO A 149 -31.98 13.73 1.05
N ALA A 150 -32.74 13.68 2.18
CA ALA A 150 -32.58 14.59 3.31
C ALA A 150 -31.59 14.11 4.38
N ALA A 151 -31.11 12.84 4.30
CA ALA A 151 -30.10 12.24 5.16
C ALA A 151 -29.07 11.53 4.27
N PRO A 152 -28.10 12.25 3.72
CA PRO A 152 -27.14 11.74 2.78
C PRO A 152 -26.19 10.73 3.42
N TYR A 153 -25.65 9.84 2.58
CA TYR A 153 -24.67 8.85 2.95
C TYR A 153 -23.34 9.51 3.31
N SER A 154 -22.80 9.19 4.46
CA SER A 154 -21.42 9.50 4.83
C SER A 154 -20.60 8.22 4.81
N GLY A 155 -19.29 8.35 4.59
CA GLY A 155 -18.38 7.19 4.65
C GLY A 155 -18.15 6.69 6.07
N SER A 156 -17.47 5.57 6.15
CA SER A 156 -17.17 4.91 7.41
C SER A 156 -15.83 4.20 7.38
N ILE A 157 -15.38 3.77 8.57
CA ILE A 157 -14.27 2.82 8.74
C ILE A 157 -14.79 1.56 9.42
N ALA A 158 -14.36 0.40 8.93
CA ALA A 158 -14.59 -0.91 9.52
C ALA A 158 -13.27 -1.55 9.94
N VAL A 159 -13.32 -2.42 10.96
CA VAL A 159 -12.15 -3.09 11.53
C VAL A 159 -12.37 -4.60 11.52
N PHE A 160 -11.45 -5.32 10.93
CA PHE A 160 -11.46 -6.79 10.88
C PHE A 160 -10.27 -7.32 11.69
N PRO A 161 -10.48 -8.20 12.68
CA PRO A 161 -9.38 -8.86 13.36
C PRO A 161 -8.70 -9.86 12.42
N ILE A 162 -7.37 -9.89 12.44
CA ILE A 162 -6.57 -10.98 11.88
C ILE A 162 -6.47 -12.05 12.98
N LEU A 163 -7.15 -13.17 12.80
CA LEU A 163 -7.40 -14.15 13.85
C LEU A 163 -6.12 -14.88 14.29
N THR A 164 -5.85 -14.90 15.57
CA THR A 164 -4.90 -15.85 16.16
C THR A 164 -5.42 -17.29 16.06
N ALA A 165 -4.54 -18.27 16.26
CA ALA A 165 -4.94 -19.69 16.23
C ALA A 165 -6.08 -20.02 17.21
N ASP A 166 -6.06 -19.44 18.41
CA ASP A 166 -7.09 -19.69 19.43
C ASP A 166 -8.43 -19.00 19.05
N GLN A 167 -8.38 -17.77 18.55
CA GLN A 167 -9.57 -17.05 18.07
C GLN A 167 -10.22 -17.77 16.88
N ALA A 168 -9.41 -18.20 15.91
CA ALA A 168 -9.89 -18.91 14.73
C ALA A 168 -10.54 -20.25 15.08
N LYS A 169 -9.98 -20.98 16.05
CA LYS A 169 -10.52 -22.23 16.56
C LYS A 169 -11.82 -22.06 17.33
N ALA A 170 -12.01 -20.91 17.97
CA ALA A 170 -13.21 -20.61 18.76
C ALA A 170 -14.45 -20.29 17.91
N LEU A 171 -14.26 -19.99 16.62
CA LEU A 171 -15.36 -19.73 15.69
C LEU A 171 -16.14 -21.00 15.35
N THR A 172 -17.40 -20.84 14.93
CA THR A 172 -18.25 -21.95 14.47
C THR A 172 -18.82 -21.62 13.09
N PRO A 173 -18.36 -22.28 12.01
CA PRO A 173 -17.27 -23.27 11.97
C PRO A 173 -15.91 -22.64 12.28
N SER A 174 -14.97 -23.45 12.78
CA SER A 174 -13.59 -23.00 13.02
C SER A 174 -12.90 -22.60 11.72
N GLN A 175 -12.03 -21.60 11.78
CA GLN A 175 -11.28 -21.08 10.65
C GLN A 175 -9.77 -21.32 10.81
N PRO A 176 -8.96 -21.22 9.74
CA PRO A 176 -7.51 -21.19 9.86
C PRO A 176 -7.03 -19.94 10.63
N ALA A 177 -5.90 -20.06 11.31
CA ALA A 177 -5.20 -18.90 11.87
C ALA A 177 -4.80 -17.93 10.74
N ASN A 178 -4.58 -16.65 11.09
CA ASN A 178 -4.22 -15.56 10.19
C ASN A 178 -5.29 -15.26 9.11
N THR A 179 -6.54 -15.75 9.27
CA THR A 179 -7.68 -15.31 8.45
C THR A 179 -8.36 -14.08 9.04
N LEU A 180 -9.04 -13.32 8.18
CA LEU A 180 -9.90 -12.23 8.65
C LEU A 180 -11.11 -12.79 9.36
N GLY A 181 -11.31 -12.35 10.60
CA GLY A 181 -12.52 -12.63 11.38
C GLY A 181 -13.69 -11.72 11.02
N PRO A 182 -14.85 -11.91 11.67
CA PRO A 182 -15.97 -10.99 11.55
C PRO A 182 -15.57 -9.58 12.00
N PRO A 183 -16.12 -8.52 11.37
CA PRO A 183 -15.75 -7.15 11.72
C PRO A 183 -16.18 -6.80 13.15
N ALA A 184 -15.38 -5.98 13.81
CA ALA A 184 -15.63 -5.51 15.17
C ALA A 184 -16.96 -4.75 15.26
N VAL A 185 -17.70 -4.93 16.35
CA VAL A 185 -19.02 -4.34 16.54
C VAL A 185 -18.91 -3.00 17.24
N ASN A 186 -19.48 -1.96 16.64
CA ASN A 186 -19.68 -0.66 17.28
C ASN A 186 -21.05 -0.61 17.97
N THR A 187 -21.09 -0.71 19.27
CA THR A 187 -22.33 -0.69 20.06
C THR A 187 -23.06 0.65 19.98
N GLY A 188 -22.35 1.74 19.66
CA GLY A 188 -22.93 3.08 19.55
C GLY A 188 -23.84 3.27 18.33
N VAL A 189 -23.66 2.46 17.26
CA VAL A 189 -24.47 2.52 16.03
C VAL A 189 -25.21 1.20 15.73
N SER A 190 -25.08 0.20 16.59
CA SER A 190 -25.62 -1.14 16.38
C SER A 190 -25.17 -1.75 15.03
N GLY A 191 -23.88 -1.57 14.69
CA GLY A 191 -23.28 -2.02 13.43
C GLY A 191 -21.81 -2.34 13.61
N SER A 192 -21.17 -2.79 12.53
CA SER A 192 -19.76 -3.15 12.50
C SER A 192 -18.90 -2.09 11.79
N TYR A 193 -19.21 -0.84 12.03
CA TYR A 193 -18.52 0.30 11.41
C TYR A 193 -18.55 1.53 12.32
N TRP A 194 -17.65 2.47 12.08
CA TRP A 194 -17.59 3.80 12.70
C TRP A 194 -17.84 4.85 11.64
N PRO A 195 -18.98 5.58 11.69
CA PRO A 195 -19.33 6.59 10.69
C PRO A 195 -18.40 7.80 10.84
N LEU A 196 -18.05 8.42 9.71
CA LEU A 196 -17.39 9.71 9.69
C LEU A 196 -18.45 10.81 9.81
N THR A 197 -18.38 11.60 10.87
CA THR A 197 -19.36 12.68 11.13
C THR A 197 -18.66 13.93 11.64
N LEU A 198 -19.16 15.11 11.23
CA LEU A 198 -18.71 16.38 11.78
C LEU A 198 -19.56 16.77 12.99
N PRO A 199 -18.96 16.96 14.18
CA PRO A 199 -19.68 17.52 15.32
C PRO A 199 -20.30 18.87 14.98
N GLY A 200 -21.61 19.01 15.22
CA GLY A 200 -22.37 20.22 14.86
C GLY A 200 -22.95 20.24 13.44
N ASN A 201 -22.46 19.40 12.53
CA ASN A 201 -22.95 19.30 11.15
C ASN A 201 -23.19 17.81 10.73
N PRO A 202 -24.10 17.10 11.40
CA PRO A 202 -24.28 15.67 11.19
C PRO A 202 -24.89 15.30 9.82
N THR A 203 -25.36 16.28 9.06
CA THR A 203 -25.95 16.10 7.72
C THR A 203 -24.92 16.27 6.60
N HIS A 204 -23.67 16.65 6.91
CA HIS A 204 -22.63 16.75 5.91
C HIS A 204 -22.20 15.34 5.45
N VAL A 205 -21.95 15.21 4.15
CA VAL A 205 -21.46 13.96 3.53
C VAL A 205 -19.95 13.97 3.51
N LEU A 206 -19.37 13.10 4.29
CA LEU A 206 -17.92 12.92 4.35
C LEU A 206 -17.51 11.73 3.51
N THR A 207 -16.72 11.97 2.49
CA THR A 207 -16.18 10.94 1.60
C THR A 207 -14.75 10.63 2.02
N PRO A 208 -14.47 9.43 2.57
CA PRO A 208 -13.10 9.02 2.88
C PRO A 208 -12.30 8.85 1.58
N THR A 209 -11.00 9.06 1.66
CA THR A 209 -10.10 8.97 0.50
C THR A 209 -8.92 8.04 0.75
N ALA A 210 -8.42 7.98 1.98
CA ALA A 210 -7.29 7.15 2.34
C ALA A 210 -7.29 6.83 3.83
N VAL A 211 -6.62 5.74 4.21
CA VAL A 211 -6.50 5.27 5.59
C VAL A 211 -5.06 4.84 5.88
N THR A 212 -4.58 5.13 7.08
CA THR A 212 -3.29 4.68 7.58
C THR A 212 -3.34 4.36 9.06
N THR A 213 -2.42 3.53 9.53
CA THR A 213 -2.24 3.23 10.94
C THR A 213 -0.85 3.66 11.40
N THR A 214 -0.68 3.93 12.69
CA THR A 214 0.67 3.94 13.26
C THR A 214 1.27 2.53 13.19
N ALA A 215 2.60 2.42 13.14
CA ALA A 215 3.29 1.14 13.05
C ALA A 215 2.91 0.15 14.17
N SER A 216 2.60 0.65 15.36
CA SER A 216 2.10 -0.15 16.49
C SER A 216 0.66 -0.66 16.32
N GLY A 217 -0.09 -0.11 15.36
CA GLY A 217 -1.54 -0.35 15.22
C GLY A 217 -2.39 0.31 16.31
N GLY A 218 -1.81 1.12 17.20
CA GLY A 218 -2.53 1.74 18.33
C GLY A 218 -3.41 2.92 17.95
N SER A 219 -3.20 3.50 16.78
CA SER A 219 -4.05 4.56 16.22
C SER A 219 -4.26 4.36 14.74
N VAL A 220 -5.44 4.72 14.24
CA VAL A 220 -5.79 4.75 12.82
C VAL A 220 -6.29 6.13 12.45
N TYR A 221 -5.92 6.59 11.26
CA TYR A 221 -6.29 7.89 10.71
C TYR A 221 -6.93 7.72 9.34
N VAL A 222 -8.05 8.41 9.14
CA VAL A 222 -8.80 8.42 7.88
C VAL A 222 -8.81 9.83 7.33
N ALA A 223 -8.26 9.99 6.13
CA ALA A 223 -8.42 11.22 5.35
C ALA A 223 -9.79 11.21 4.67
N ALA A 224 -10.47 12.34 4.68
CA ALA A 224 -11.78 12.50 4.04
C ALA A 224 -11.98 13.94 3.60
N TYR A 225 -12.87 14.17 2.65
CA TYR A 225 -13.35 15.51 2.31
C TYR A 225 -14.86 15.63 2.51
N ASP A 226 -15.30 16.85 2.79
CA ASP A 226 -16.71 17.17 2.92
C ASP A 226 -17.31 17.49 1.54
N ALA A 227 -18.08 16.56 1.02
CA ALA A 227 -18.74 16.71 -0.28
C ALA A 227 -19.90 17.74 -0.25
N THR A 228 -20.35 18.15 0.94
CA THR A 228 -21.46 19.11 1.12
C THR A 228 -20.99 20.55 1.14
N ALA A 229 -19.97 20.84 1.94
CA ALA A 229 -19.50 22.22 2.17
C ALA A 229 -18.08 22.48 1.70
N GLY A 230 -17.37 21.45 1.28
CA GLY A 230 -15.94 21.51 0.99
C GLY A 230 -15.07 21.43 2.25
N GLY A 231 -13.78 21.28 2.05
CA GLY A 231 -12.79 21.13 3.11
C GLY A 231 -12.38 19.69 3.38
N GLY A 232 -11.08 19.52 3.66
CA GLY A 232 -10.46 18.24 3.96
C GLY A 232 -10.23 18.05 5.45
N TYR A 233 -10.33 16.81 5.90
CA TYR A 233 -10.25 16.41 7.29
C TYR A 233 -9.43 15.14 7.46
N VAL A 234 -8.83 14.96 8.66
CA VAL A 234 -8.32 13.69 9.16
C VAL A 234 -9.09 13.30 10.41
N PHE A 235 -9.76 12.17 10.36
CA PHE A 235 -10.40 11.54 11.51
C PHE A 235 -9.39 10.62 12.17
N GLY A 236 -9.18 10.76 13.48
CA GLY A 236 -8.29 9.92 14.26
C GLY A 236 -9.07 9.04 15.24
N PHE A 237 -8.62 7.79 15.38
CA PHE A 237 -9.18 6.85 16.35
C PHE A 237 -8.05 6.11 17.06
N SER A 238 -8.22 5.87 18.37
CA SER A 238 -7.44 4.86 19.09
C SER A 238 -8.06 3.49 18.87
N VAL A 239 -7.21 2.48 18.77
CA VAL A 239 -7.62 1.10 18.51
C VAL A 239 -7.51 0.30 19.80
N ASN A 240 -8.61 -0.28 20.26
CA ASN A 240 -8.64 -1.17 21.42
C ASN A 240 -8.22 -2.60 21.02
N SER A 241 -7.83 -3.41 21.99
CA SER A 241 -7.37 -4.79 21.76
C SER A 241 -8.43 -5.72 21.13
N ASP A 242 -9.71 -5.37 21.26
CA ASP A 242 -10.83 -6.08 20.63
C ASP A 242 -11.20 -5.55 19.24
N GLY A 243 -10.43 -4.59 18.71
CA GLY A 243 -10.66 -3.95 17.42
C GLY A 243 -11.69 -2.82 17.45
N THR A 244 -12.32 -2.53 18.59
CA THR A 244 -13.20 -1.36 18.69
C THR A 244 -12.42 -0.06 18.64
N LEU A 245 -13.03 0.98 18.05
CA LEU A 245 -12.41 2.29 17.90
C LEU A 245 -13.01 3.30 18.87
N ALA A 246 -12.14 4.12 19.46
CA ALA A 246 -12.55 5.30 20.22
C ALA A 246 -12.03 6.56 19.50
N ALA A 247 -12.93 7.51 19.21
CA ALA A 247 -12.57 8.73 18.50
C ALA A 247 -11.57 9.58 19.30
N LEU A 248 -10.49 9.99 18.66
CA LEU A 248 -9.52 10.94 19.21
C LEU A 248 -10.09 12.38 19.16
N ASN A 249 -9.46 13.28 19.91
CA ASN A 249 -9.82 14.70 19.92
C ASN A 249 -11.33 14.93 20.19
N SER A 250 -11.95 14.11 21.03
CA SER A 250 -13.40 14.16 21.32
C SER A 250 -14.29 14.07 20.07
N GLY A 251 -13.81 13.35 19.04
CA GLY A 251 -14.51 13.18 17.75
C GLY A 251 -14.42 14.37 16.80
N ILE A 252 -13.68 15.43 17.16
CA ILE A 252 -13.44 16.57 16.26
C ILE A 252 -12.29 16.20 15.32
N PRO A 253 -12.49 16.12 13.99
CA PRO A 253 -11.43 15.83 13.06
C PRO A 253 -10.43 16.99 12.95
N PHE A 254 -9.23 16.66 12.49
CA PHE A 254 -8.17 17.64 12.23
C PHE A 254 -8.32 18.20 10.79
N GLY A 255 -8.12 19.51 10.61
CA GLY A 255 -8.17 20.11 9.28
C GLY A 255 -7.03 19.61 8.40
N ALA A 256 -7.34 19.27 7.13
CA ALA A 256 -6.40 18.69 6.18
C ALA A 256 -6.46 19.32 4.77
N GLY A 257 -6.80 20.61 4.69
CA GLY A 257 -6.84 21.36 3.43
C GLY A 257 -8.16 21.24 2.68
N THR A 258 -8.09 21.06 1.36
CA THR A 258 -9.29 21.10 0.50
C THR A 258 -9.75 19.70 0.12
N HIS A 259 -8.83 18.86 -0.41
CA HIS A 259 -9.16 17.51 -0.89
C HIS A 259 -8.00 16.53 -0.62
N PRO A 260 -7.90 16.03 0.61
CA PRO A 260 -6.90 15.00 0.92
C PRO A 260 -7.09 13.78 0.03
N SER A 261 -6.00 13.28 -0.56
CA SER A 261 -5.97 12.16 -1.52
C SER A 261 -5.19 10.96 -1.01
N ALA A 262 -4.18 11.21 -0.18
CA ALA A 262 -3.38 10.15 0.44
C ALA A 262 -3.01 10.53 1.86
N ILE A 263 -2.79 9.53 2.70
CA ILE A 263 -2.38 9.69 4.10
C ILE A 263 -1.38 8.60 4.48
N LEU A 264 -0.32 8.96 5.19
CA LEU A 264 0.69 8.01 5.65
C LEU A 264 1.27 8.45 7.00
N SER A 265 1.28 7.53 7.97
CA SER A 265 2.09 7.66 9.18
C SER A 265 3.49 7.15 8.92
N ASP A 266 4.52 7.84 9.42
CA ASP A 266 5.88 7.34 9.36
C ASP A 266 6.08 6.10 10.25
N ALA A 267 7.13 5.33 9.99
CA ALA A 267 7.42 4.09 10.74
C ALA A 267 7.69 4.33 12.23
N SER A 268 8.11 5.55 12.63
CA SER A 268 8.32 5.90 14.03
C SER A 268 7.01 6.18 14.76
N GLY A 269 5.91 6.44 14.04
CA GLY A 269 4.63 6.87 14.58
C GLY A 269 4.65 8.29 15.17
N GLN A 270 5.65 9.10 14.81
CA GLN A 270 5.79 10.48 15.29
C GLN A 270 5.23 11.52 14.31
N TYR A 271 5.14 11.17 13.04
CA TYR A 271 4.68 12.08 11.99
C TYR A 271 3.61 11.47 11.12
N LEU A 272 2.70 12.33 10.67
CA LEU A 272 1.67 12.00 9.71
C LEU A 272 1.73 12.97 8.53
N TYR A 273 1.62 12.45 7.32
CA TYR A 273 1.61 13.23 6.09
C TYR A 273 0.32 12.99 5.32
N VAL A 274 -0.24 14.09 4.79
CA VAL A 274 -1.47 14.09 4.01
C VAL A 274 -1.23 14.83 2.70
N ALA A 275 -1.37 14.14 1.58
CA ALA A 275 -1.37 14.79 0.27
C ALA A 275 -2.72 15.43 0.00
N ASP A 276 -2.73 16.65 -0.52
CA ASP A 276 -3.93 17.41 -0.88
C ASP A 276 -3.93 17.63 -2.40
N ALA A 277 -4.83 16.92 -3.09
CA ALA A 277 -4.87 16.88 -4.55
C ALA A 277 -5.35 18.20 -5.20
N VAL A 278 -5.99 19.08 -4.46
CA VAL A 278 -6.47 20.39 -4.96
C VAL A 278 -5.48 21.49 -4.64
N ASP A 279 -4.85 21.43 -3.47
CA ASP A 279 -3.90 22.47 -3.04
C ASP A 279 -2.47 22.21 -3.58
N ASP A 280 -2.20 21.05 -4.22
CA ASP A 280 -0.88 20.64 -4.75
C ASP A 280 0.23 20.64 -3.68
N VAL A 281 -0.10 20.16 -2.48
CA VAL A 281 0.81 20.15 -1.32
C VAL A 281 0.73 18.84 -0.54
N VAL A 282 1.74 18.63 0.32
CA VAL A 282 1.71 17.65 1.41
C VAL A 282 1.64 18.40 2.73
N ARG A 283 0.66 18.07 3.56
CA ARG A 283 0.52 18.60 4.93
C ARG A 283 1.17 17.64 5.90
N GLY A 284 2.03 18.16 6.75
CA GLY A 284 2.73 17.39 7.78
C GLY A 284 2.19 17.72 9.18
N TYR A 285 2.07 16.69 10.01
CA TYR A 285 1.62 16.78 11.39
C TYR A 285 2.58 16.00 12.28
N GLN A 286 2.77 16.48 13.50
CA GLN A 286 3.34 15.71 14.59
C GLN A 286 2.23 14.94 15.30
N ILE A 287 2.47 13.65 15.56
CA ILE A 287 1.60 12.78 16.36
C ILE A 287 2.06 12.82 17.82
N ASN A 288 1.18 13.21 18.71
CA ASN A 288 1.44 13.17 20.15
C ASN A 288 0.25 12.56 20.88
N ALA A 289 0.44 11.36 21.44
CA ALA A 289 -0.63 10.58 22.06
C ALA A 289 -1.88 10.43 21.16
N GLY A 290 -1.66 10.25 19.86
CA GLY A 290 -2.72 10.13 18.85
C GLY A 290 -3.29 11.46 18.34
N LEU A 291 -2.99 12.59 18.97
CA LEU A 291 -3.43 13.91 18.53
C LEU A 291 -2.48 14.48 17.48
N LEU A 292 -3.03 15.16 16.48
CA LEU A 292 -2.28 15.77 15.38
C LEU A 292 -2.07 17.26 15.62
N THR A 293 -0.81 17.68 15.54
CA THR A 293 -0.42 19.09 15.56
C THR A 293 0.28 19.44 14.26
N PRO A 294 -0.18 20.42 13.47
CA PRO A 294 0.49 20.82 12.23
C PRO A 294 1.95 21.20 12.47
N LEU A 295 2.85 20.72 11.61
CA LEU A 295 4.25 21.13 11.64
C LEU A 295 4.35 22.61 11.22
N SER A 296 5.24 23.37 11.86
CA SER A 296 5.43 24.79 11.59
C SER A 296 5.93 25.07 10.17
N SER A 297 6.58 24.09 9.53
CA SER A 297 7.06 24.16 8.14
C SER A 297 6.04 23.66 7.11
N SER A 298 4.91 23.08 7.56
CA SER A 298 3.82 22.62 6.69
C SER A 298 2.98 23.83 6.18
N PRO A 299 2.43 23.75 4.95
CA PRO A 299 2.47 22.66 3.98
C PRO A 299 3.73 22.65 3.11
N PHE A 300 4.07 21.47 2.54
CA PHE A 300 5.19 21.27 1.63
C PHE A 300 4.70 21.20 0.18
N LYS A 301 5.35 21.93 -0.73
CA LYS A 301 4.98 21.92 -2.16
C LYS A 301 5.33 20.57 -2.80
N THR A 302 4.45 20.12 -3.70
CA THR A 302 4.67 18.96 -4.57
C THR A 302 4.25 19.29 -6.01
N GLY A 303 4.18 18.30 -6.90
CA GLY A 303 3.58 18.48 -8.22
C GLY A 303 2.05 18.49 -8.17
N SER A 304 1.43 18.58 -9.34
CA SER A 304 -0.02 18.76 -9.45
C SER A 304 -0.79 17.48 -9.23
N GLN A 305 -1.83 17.55 -8.44
CA GLN A 305 -2.71 16.47 -8.06
C GLN A 305 -1.95 15.29 -7.41
N PRO A 306 -1.32 15.51 -6.24
CA PRO A 306 -0.67 14.43 -5.52
C PRO A 306 -1.67 13.32 -5.17
N SER A 307 -1.24 12.05 -5.33
CA SER A 307 -2.13 10.89 -5.31
C SER A 307 -1.71 9.79 -4.33
N ALA A 308 -0.41 9.63 -4.06
CA ALA A 308 0.08 8.64 -3.11
C ALA A 308 1.39 9.10 -2.46
N ILE A 309 1.68 8.59 -1.26
CA ILE A 309 2.87 8.90 -0.48
C ILE A 309 3.53 7.59 -0.06
N ALA A 310 4.86 7.52 -0.16
CA ALA A 310 5.67 6.47 0.45
C ALA A 310 6.84 7.07 1.21
N ILE A 311 7.25 6.41 2.30
CA ILE A 311 8.43 6.76 3.08
C ILE A 311 9.33 5.54 3.12
N ASP A 312 10.64 5.74 2.93
CA ASP A 312 11.62 4.67 2.99
C ASP A 312 11.69 4.05 4.39
N ALA A 313 12.12 2.79 4.48
CA ALA A 313 12.15 2.07 5.76
C ALA A 313 13.03 2.73 6.84
N THR A 314 13.95 3.61 6.44
CA THR A 314 14.80 4.37 7.39
C THR A 314 14.15 5.65 7.89
N GLY A 315 13.02 6.08 7.31
CA GLY A 315 12.34 7.34 7.63
C GLY A 315 13.08 8.61 7.20
N ARG A 316 14.07 8.48 6.29
CA ARG A 316 14.88 9.62 5.82
C ARG A 316 14.38 10.24 4.53
N PHE A 317 13.65 9.48 3.72
CA PHE A 317 13.20 9.92 2.40
C PHE A 317 11.70 9.68 2.23
N ALA A 318 11.02 10.65 1.61
CA ALA A 318 9.63 10.54 1.22
C ALA A 318 9.47 10.76 -0.29
N TYR A 319 8.49 10.10 -0.86
CA TYR A 319 8.17 10.17 -2.29
C TYR A 319 6.68 10.35 -2.46
N VAL A 320 6.28 11.32 -3.28
CA VAL A 320 4.89 11.68 -3.53
C VAL A 320 4.62 11.63 -5.03
N THR A 321 3.70 10.78 -5.45
CA THR A 321 3.24 10.74 -6.85
C THR A 321 2.31 11.90 -7.15
N ASN A 322 2.44 12.49 -8.33
CA ASN A 322 1.65 13.61 -8.83
C ASN A 322 0.91 13.17 -10.09
N ALA A 323 -0.37 12.83 -9.94
CA ALA A 323 -1.14 12.14 -10.98
C ALA A 323 -1.28 12.99 -12.25
N ARG A 324 -1.52 14.29 -12.12
CA ARG A 324 -1.69 15.19 -13.27
C ARG A 324 -0.37 15.45 -14.01
N ASP A 325 0.73 15.57 -13.26
CA ASP A 325 2.04 15.86 -13.83
C ASP A 325 2.76 14.61 -14.37
N SER A 326 2.21 13.40 -14.10
CA SER A 326 2.84 12.13 -14.50
C SER A 326 4.29 12.02 -14.02
N ASN A 327 4.49 12.36 -12.74
CA ASN A 327 5.80 12.32 -12.09
C ASN A 327 5.66 12.00 -10.59
N LEU A 328 6.78 11.91 -9.92
CA LEU A 328 6.86 11.89 -8.46
C LEU A 328 7.87 12.94 -7.98
N THR A 329 7.61 13.51 -6.80
CA THR A 329 8.54 14.40 -6.09
C THR A 329 9.18 13.65 -4.95
N ALA A 330 10.51 13.71 -4.85
CA ALA A 330 11.30 13.12 -3.77
C ALA A 330 11.73 14.17 -2.75
N TYR A 331 11.80 13.75 -1.47
CA TYR A 331 12.16 14.61 -0.35
C TYR A 331 13.12 13.91 0.60
N THR A 332 13.99 14.69 1.26
CA THR A 332 14.59 14.29 2.53
C THR A 332 13.66 14.67 3.68
N ILE A 333 13.64 13.86 4.73
CA ILE A 333 12.88 14.11 5.97
C ILE A 333 13.86 14.55 7.07
N SER A 334 13.58 15.68 7.68
CA SER A 334 14.36 16.18 8.85
C SER A 334 13.43 16.76 9.89
N ASN A 335 13.33 16.12 11.06
CA ASN A 335 12.39 16.48 12.13
C ASN A 335 10.95 16.66 11.62
N GLY A 336 10.51 15.77 10.75
CA GLY A 336 9.19 15.79 10.11
C GLY A 336 9.06 16.75 8.91
N ALA A 337 9.99 17.68 8.71
CA ALA A 337 9.97 18.59 7.56
C ALA A 337 10.42 17.88 6.27
N LEU A 338 9.68 18.11 5.18
CA LEU A 338 9.99 17.61 3.85
C LEU A 338 10.79 18.66 3.06
N ASN A 339 12.00 18.30 2.61
CA ASN A 339 12.83 19.15 1.76
C ASN A 339 13.00 18.47 0.40
N SER A 340 12.47 19.08 -0.67
CA SER A 340 12.52 18.50 -2.01
C SER A 340 13.95 18.33 -2.51
N ILE A 341 14.25 17.16 -3.07
CA ILE A 341 15.55 16.79 -3.66
C ILE A 341 15.47 16.52 -5.16
N GLY A 342 14.27 16.41 -5.72
CA GLY A 342 14.09 16.22 -7.15
C GLY A 342 12.69 15.77 -7.55
N THR A 343 12.49 15.75 -8.86
CA THR A 343 11.26 15.26 -9.49
C THR A 343 11.63 14.25 -10.57
N TYR A 344 10.90 13.13 -10.65
CA TYR A 344 11.21 12.00 -11.52
C TYR A 344 9.96 11.63 -12.33
N THR A 345 10.13 11.44 -13.63
CA THR A 345 9.04 11.11 -14.56
C THR A 345 8.57 9.67 -14.34
N THR A 346 7.26 9.48 -14.27
CA THR A 346 6.59 8.16 -14.20
C THR A 346 5.85 7.88 -15.53
N GLY A 347 5.06 6.82 -15.58
CA GLY A 347 4.00 6.69 -16.59
C GLY A 347 2.82 7.63 -16.29
N THR A 348 1.82 7.62 -17.19
CA THR A 348 0.68 8.55 -17.12
C THR A 348 -0.23 8.25 -15.94
N GLN A 349 -0.50 9.25 -15.13
CA GLN A 349 -1.38 9.22 -13.97
C GLN A 349 -0.96 8.16 -12.93
N PRO A 350 0.19 8.36 -12.23
CA PRO A 350 0.55 7.51 -11.11
C PRO A 350 -0.46 7.69 -9.97
N VAL A 351 -1.01 6.57 -9.46
CA VAL A 351 -2.06 6.57 -8.43
C VAL A 351 -1.65 5.82 -7.17
N ALA A 352 -0.62 4.99 -7.24
CA ALA A 352 -0.08 4.28 -6.09
C ALA A 352 1.45 4.24 -6.15
N ILE A 353 2.06 4.06 -4.99
CA ILE A 353 3.51 4.00 -4.80
C ILE A 353 3.86 2.97 -3.74
N GLY A 354 4.86 2.13 -3.99
CA GLY A 354 5.41 1.17 -3.05
C GLY A 354 6.93 1.23 -3.03
N ILE A 355 7.51 0.98 -1.87
CA ILE A 355 8.96 0.82 -1.69
C ILE A 355 9.22 -0.60 -1.21
N ASP A 356 10.27 -1.23 -1.75
CA ASP A 356 10.78 -2.50 -1.30
C ASP A 356 11.11 -2.48 0.21
N PRO A 357 10.41 -3.28 1.03
CA PRO A 357 10.61 -3.25 2.48
C PRO A 357 11.87 -4.05 2.92
N GLY A 358 12.39 -4.94 2.08
CA GLY A 358 13.50 -5.82 2.40
C GLY A 358 14.85 -5.15 2.28
N THR A 359 15.16 -4.63 1.11
CA THR A 359 16.46 -4.01 0.81
C THR A 359 16.40 -2.49 0.84
N ASN A 360 15.20 -1.90 0.72
CA ASN A 360 14.98 -0.46 0.62
C ASN A 360 15.73 0.18 -0.56
N GLN A 361 15.85 -0.59 -1.67
CA GLN A 361 16.62 -0.18 -2.85
C GLN A 361 15.74 0.12 -4.06
N TYR A 362 14.47 -0.25 -4.02
CA TYR A 362 13.58 -0.11 -5.17
C TYR A 362 12.27 0.57 -4.79
N LEU A 363 11.77 1.36 -5.73
CA LEU A 363 10.50 2.07 -5.64
C LEU A 363 9.69 1.80 -6.91
N TYR A 364 8.38 1.62 -6.76
CA TYR A 364 7.46 1.30 -7.84
C TYR A 364 6.27 2.24 -7.82
N THR A 365 5.79 2.66 -9.01
CA THR A 365 4.53 3.41 -9.14
C THR A 365 3.57 2.69 -10.07
N ALA A 366 2.30 2.59 -9.68
CA ALA A 366 1.22 2.13 -10.54
C ALA A 366 0.67 3.33 -11.33
N ASN A 367 0.77 3.27 -12.67
CA ASN A 367 0.40 4.37 -13.57
C ASN A 367 -0.92 4.03 -14.26
N PHE A 368 -2.04 4.51 -13.70
CA PHE A 368 -3.38 4.08 -14.07
C PHE A 368 -3.70 4.26 -15.56
N LEU A 369 -3.66 5.49 -16.07
CA LEU A 369 -3.94 5.74 -17.49
C LEU A 369 -2.83 5.26 -18.42
N GLY A 370 -1.61 5.10 -17.90
CA GLY A 370 -0.50 4.57 -18.67
C GLY A 370 -0.55 3.06 -18.86
N SER A 371 -1.34 2.33 -18.06
CA SER A 371 -1.32 0.86 -17.97
C SER A 371 0.11 0.33 -17.81
N THR A 372 0.90 0.98 -16.94
CA THR A 372 2.31 0.67 -16.73
C THR A 372 2.69 0.74 -15.25
N ILE A 373 3.82 0.11 -14.92
CA ILE A 373 4.49 0.24 -13.64
C ILE A 373 5.84 0.90 -13.89
N SER A 374 6.14 2.02 -13.23
CA SER A 374 7.50 2.57 -13.24
C SER A 374 8.29 2.02 -12.08
N GLY A 375 9.48 1.51 -12.35
CA GLY A 375 10.43 1.04 -11.35
C GLY A 375 11.63 1.96 -11.28
N PHE A 376 12.11 2.22 -10.05
CA PHE A 376 13.27 3.05 -9.78
C PHE A 376 14.21 2.36 -8.81
N GLN A 377 15.52 2.60 -8.98
CA GLN A 377 16.54 2.31 -7.99
C GLN A 377 16.68 3.52 -7.06
N LEU A 378 16.60 3.30 -5.77
CA LEU A 378 16.70 4.30 -4.73
C LEU A 378 18.16 4.38 -4.24
N ASN A 379 18.75 5.56 -4.30
CA ASN A 379 20.07 5.81 -3.72
C ASN A 379 19.93 5.95 -2.18
N PRO A 380 20.46 5.01 -1.39
CA PRO A 380 20.30 5.03 0.06
C PRO A 380 21.06 6.17 0.75
N ASN A 381 21.93 6.90 0.06
CA ASN A 381 22.72 7.98 0.65
C ASN A 381 22.00 9.33 0.62
N ASP A 382 21.28 9.61 -0.47
CA ASP A 382 20.71 10.94 -0.72
C ASP A 382 19.24 10.91 -1.17
N GLY A 383 18.63 9.71 -1.36
CA GLY A 383 17.23 9.55 -1.74
C GLY A 383 16.94 9.83 -3.21
N THR A 384 17.95 10.07 -4.04
CA THR A 384 17.76 10.24 -5.48
C THR A 384 17.36 8.93 -6.15
N LEU A 385 16.67 9.01 -7.29
CA LEU A 385 16.15 7.87 -8.02
C LEU A 385 16.81 7.75 -9.40
N LEU A 386 17.05 6.51 -9.82
CA LEU A 386 17.38 6.14 -11.18
C LEU A 386 16.35 5.16 -11.72
N ASN A 387 16.00 5.25 -13.00
CA ASN A 387 15.08 4.27 -13.58
C ASN A 387 15.69 2.86 -13.50
N SER A 388 14.89 1.90 -13.03
CA SER A 388 15.22 0.47 -13.13
C SER A 388 15.35 0.05 -14.59
N GLN A 389 16.10 -1.00 -14.86
CA GLN A 389 16.33 -1.49 -16.21
C GLN A 389 15.01 -1.83 -16.90
N TYR A 390 14.80 -1.28 -18.09
CA TYR A 390 13.59 -1.43 -18.93
C TYR A 390 12.28 -0.85 -18.32
N SER A 391 12.36 -0.04 -17.27
CA SER A 391 11.20 0.73 -16.79
C SER A 391 10.75 1.77 -17.86
N PRO A 392 9.42 1.98 -18.05
CA PRO A 392 8.30 1.35 -17.37
C PRO A 392 7.93 -0.04 -17.91
N TYR A 393 7.32 -0.87 -17.05
CA TYR A 393 6.81 -2.19 -17.38
C TYR A 393 5.33 -2.12 -17.73
N THR A 394 4.85 -2.98 -18.64
CA THR A 394 3.43 -3.02 -19.02
C THR A 394 2.62 -3.79 -17.97
N SER A 395 1.44 -3.25 -17.62
CA SER A 395 0.36 -3.97 -16.96
C SER A 395 -0.71 -4.35 -17.98
N ASN A 396 -1.38 -5.47 -17.77
CA ASN A 396 -2.44 -5.94 -18.67
C ASN A 396 -3.76 -5.17 -18.53
N ALA A 397 -3.89 -4.35 -17.48
CA ALA A 397 -5.09 -3.61 -17.13
C ALA A 397 -4.71 -2.25 -16.49
N LEU A 398 -5.68 -1.52 -15.98
CA LEU A 398 -5.48 -0.23 -15.32
C LEU A 398 -4.96 -0.47 -13.88
N PRO A 399 -3.67 -0.28 -13.56
CA PRO A 399 -3.13 -0.55 -12.24
C PRO A 399 -3.64 0.49 -11.23
N THR A 400 -4.14 0.01 -10.09
CA THR A 400 -4.78 0.81 -9.02
C THR A 400 -3.97 0.83 -7.74
N ALA A 401 -3.23 -0.25 -7.45
CA ALA A 401 -2.42 -0.37 -6.23
C ALA A 401 -1.10 -1.10 -6.53
N VAL A 402 -0.11 -0.91 -5.67
CA VAL A 402 1.18 -1.61 -5.73
C VAL A 402 1.70 -1.88 -4.33
N ALA A 403 2.10 -3.12 -4.08
CA ALA A 403 2.78 -3.54 -2.86
C ALA A 403 4.02 -4.37 -3.18
N ALA A 404 5.03 -4.28 -2.35
CA ALA A 404 6.24 -5.09 -2.46
C ALA A 404 6.47 -5.89 -1.17
N ILE A 405 6.98 -7.10 -1.30
CA ILE A 405 7.43 -7.92 -0.18
C ILE A 405 8.85 -8.43 -0.43
N PRO A 406 9.65 -8.62 0.64
CA PRO A 406 10.98 -9.19 0.47
C PRO A 406 10.91 -10.67 0.05
N HIS A 407 11.80 -11.08 -0.86
CA HIS A 407 12.03 -12.50 -1.13
C HIS A 407 12.67 -13.16 0.11
N GLU A 408 12.43 -14.46 0.33
CA GLU A 408 12.99 -15.19 1.49
C GLU A 408 14.50 -15.02 1.68
N SER A 409 15.27 -14.88 0.59
CA SER A 409 16.70 -14.63 0.64
C SER A 409 17.09 -13.27 1.24
N THR A 410 16.14 -12.34 1.35
CA THR A 410 16.33 -10.98 1.85
C THR A 410 15.54 -10.69 3.14
N LYS A 411 14.74 -11.64 3.62
CA LYS A 411 14.08 -11.54 4.94
C LYS A 411 15.16 -11.47 6.04
N LYS A 412 15.12 -10.42 6.84
CA LYS A 412 16.04 -10.20 7.97
C LYS A 412 15.54 -10.89 9.23
#